data_61636afb66750ddec110452375af281d
#
_entry.id   61636afb66750ddec110452375af281d
#
_cell.length_a   1.000
_cell.length_b   1.000
_cell.length_c   1.000
_cell.angle_alpha   90.00
_cell.angle_beta   90.00
_cell.angle_gamma   90.00
#
_symmetry.space_group_name_H-M   'P 1'
#
loop_
_entity.id
_entity.type
_entity.pdbx_description
1 polymer ?
#
loop_
_entity_poly.entity_id
_entity_poly.type
_entity_poly.pdbx_seq_one_letter_code
_entity_poly.pdbx_strand_id
1 'polypeptide(L)'
;LAIDYSGEEEYVILTCYDGAVYANQIVYRGFLSPKADGTFEWSNGAFDNGASRARFENGVLVYDDFAAMSEGSDGNAVYTLNGESIDEAAFSAFLDEQAAKDDLAWTEFSVDAVDAALAG
;
A
#
# COMPACT_ATOMS: atom_id res chain seq x y z
N LEU A 1 0.09 -8.98 -10.13
CA LEU A 1 1.56 -9.11 -10.12
C LEU A 1 2.21 -7.80 -9.70
N ALA A 2 2.93 -7.82 -8.60
CA ALA A 2 3.69 -6.66 -8.12
C ALA A 2 5.15 -6.78 -8.59
N ILE A 3 5.65 -5.74 -9.19
CA ILE A 3 6.99 -5.68 -9.76
C ILE A 3 7.76 -4.53 -9.12
N ASP A 4 8.96 -4.84 -8.64
CA ASP A 4 9.90 -3.85 -8.14
C ASP A 4 10.78 -3.36 -9.30
N TYR A 5 10.70 -2.07 -9.60
CA TYR A 5 11.61 -1.40 -10.52
C TYR A 5 12.85 -0.98 -9.76
N SER A 6 13.84 -1.86 -9.72
CA SER A 6 15.08 -1.62 -9.00
C SER A 6 15.75 -0.32 -9.43
N GLY A 7 15.95 0.59 -8.47
CA GLY A 7 16.66 1.85 -8.67
C GLY A 7 15.80 3.08 -8.99
N GLU A 8 14.50 2.92 -9.19
CA GLU A 8 13.61 4.03 -9.56
C GLU A 8 12.69 4.49 -8.42
N GLU A 9 12.76 3.89 -7.25
CA GLU A 9 11.86 4.17 -6.12
C GLU A 9 10.37 4.10 -6.49
N GLU A 10 10.04 3.24 -7.44
CA GLU A 10 8.68 3.05 -7.93
C GLU A 10 8.37 1.57 -8.07
N TYR A 11 7.08 1.24 -7.96
CA TYR A 11 6.58 -0.11 -8.15
C TYR A 11 5.51 -0.12 -9.22
N VAL A 12 5.35 -1.24 -9.91
CA VAL A 12 4.26 -1.44 -10.87
C VAL A 12 3.49 -2.70 -10.49
N ILE A 13 2.17 -2.56 -10.38
CA ILE A 13 1.28 -3.70 -10.16
C ILE A 13 0.51 -3.94 -11.46
N LEU A 14 0.69 -5.13 -12.03
CA LEU A 14 -0.04 -5.54 -13.22
C LEU A 14 -1.33 -6.27 -12.84
N THR A 15 -2.42 -5.86 -13.47
CA THR A 15 -3.73 -6.50 -13.32
C THR A 15 -4.34 -6.80 -14.67
N CYS A 16 -5.23 -7.79 -14.71
CA CYS A 16 -6.01 -8.12 -15.89
C CYS A 16 -7.49 -7.86 -15.63
N TYR A 17 -8.13 -7.15 -16.55
CA TYR A 17 -9.57 -6.93 -16.50
C TYR A 17 -10.12 -6.89 -17.93
N ASP A 18 -11.17 -7.68 -18.19
CA ASP A 18 -11.88 -7.73 -19.47
C ASP A 18 -10.94 -7.90 -20.68
N GLY A 19 -9.95 -8.79 -20.55
CA GLY A 19 -9.00 -9.11 -21.60
C GLY A 19 -7.91 -8.07 -21.82
N ALA A 20 -7.83 -7.03 -20.99
CA ALA A 20 -6.80 -5.99 -21.05
C ALA A 20 -5.89 -6.05 -19.83
N VAL A 21 -4.63 -5.68 -20.02
CA VAL A 21 -3.64 -5.57 -18.94
C VAL A 21 -3.52 -4.10 -18.52
N TYR A 22 -3.61 -3.86 -17.21
CA TYR A 22 -3.46 -2.53 -16.62
C TYR A 22 -2.16 -2.50 -15.81
N ALA A 23 -1.32 -1.49 -16.04
CA ALA A 23 -0.13 -1.23 -15.26
C ALA A 23 -0.41 -0.08 -14.29
N ASN A 24 -0.38 -0.37 -13.00
CA ASN A 24 -0.64 0.60 -11.95
C ASN A 24 0.67 0.97 -11.28
N GLN A 25 1.13 2.20 -11.48
CA GLN A 25 2.40 2.69 -10.97
C GLN A 25 2.20 3.33 -9.60
N ILE A 26 3.10 3.02 -8.68
CA ILE A 26 3.05 3.52 -7.31
C ILE A 26 4.43 4.01 -6.91
N VAL A 27 4.53 5.20 -6.33
CA VAL A 27 5.79 5.71 -5.78
C VAL A 27 6.13 4.99 -4.47
N TYR A 28 7.41 4.88 -4.18
CA TYR A 28 7.94 4.13 -3.04
C TYR A 28 7.27 4.55 -1.71
N ARG A 29 7.19 5.84 -1.42
CA ARG A 29 6.61 6.33 -0.15
C ARG A 29 5.10 6.17 -0.06
N GLY A 30 4.45 5.92 -1.16
CA GLY A 30 3.02 5.61 -1.21
C GLY A 30 2.69 4.13 -1.03
N PHE A 31 3.71 3.26 -0.94
CA PHE A 31 3.52 1.81 -0.89
C PHE A 31 4.61 1.15 -0.04
N LEU A 32 4.64 1.52 1.24
CA LEU A 32 5.63 1.01 2.20
C LEU A 32 5.17 -0.29 2.82
N SER A 33 6.10 -1.21 2.99
CA SER A 33 5.88 -2.49 3.69
C SER A 33 4.59 -3.20 3.26
N PRO A 34 4.36 -3.43 1.95
CA PRO A 34 3.12 -4.06 1.50
C PRO A 34 3.02 -5.49 2.04
N LYS A 35 1.80 -5.86 2.44
CA LYS A 35 1.51 -7.13 3.08
C LYS A 35 0.71 -8.05 2.15
N ALA A 36 0.78 -9.34 2.42
CA ALA A 36 0.10 -10.37 1.62
C ALA A 36 -1.42 -10.20 1.60
N ASP A 37 -2.01 -9.56 2.61
CA ASP A 37 -3.45 -9.28 2.71
C ASP A 37 -3.91 -8.06 1.90
N GLY A 38 -3.00 -7.39 1.19
CA GLY A 38 -3.29 -6.21 0.39
C GLY A 38 -3.19 -4.88 1.14
N THR A 39 -2.82 -4.90 2.41
CA THR A 39 -2.59 -3.68 3.18
C THR A 39 -1.16 -3.21 3.04
N PHE A 40 -0.96 -1.90 3.18
CA PHE A 40 0.36 -1.26 3.10
C PHE A 40 0.34 0.05 3.88
N GLU A 41 1.52 0.57 4.16
CA GLU A 41 1.69 1.86 4.80
C GLU A 41 2.12 2.90 3.77
N TRP A 42 1.88 4.17 4.09
CA TRP A 42 2.31 5.30 3.27
C TRP A 42 2.78 6.44 4.16
N SER A 43 3.64 7.30 3.60
CA SER A 43 4.16 8.46 4.32
C SER A 43 4.41 9.63 3.36
N ASN A 44 3.80 10.78 3.66
CA ASN A 44 4.07 12.05 2.99
C ASN A 44 4.87 13.00 3.87
N GLY A 45 5.12 12.63 5.12
CA GLY A 45 5.87 13.44 6.08
C GLY A 45 5.65 12.99 7.52
N ALA A 46 6.25 13.74 8.46
CA ALA A 46 6.22 13.38 9.88
C ALA A 46 4.82 13.35 10.50
N PHE A 47 3.90 14.18 9.98
CA PHE A 47 2.52 14.27 10.44
C PHE A 47 1.50 13.92 9.37
N ASP A 48 1.91 13.18 8.33
CA ASP A 48 1.02 12.79 7.24
C ASP A 48 1.42 11.39 6.79
N ASN A 49 0.97 10.40 7.51
CA ASN A 49 1.22 8.99 7.22
C ASN A 49 0.07 8.12 7.68
N GLY A 50 0.04 6.88 7.22
CA GLY A 50 -1.03 5.98 7.56
C GLY A 50 -0.90 4.62 6.93
N ALA A 51 -2.03 3.91 6.89
CA ALA A 51 -2.14 2.61 6.24
C ALA A 51 -3.42 2.53 5.42
N SER A 52 -3.33 1.84 4.30
CA SER A 52 -4.42 1.67 3.35
C SER A 52 -4.52 0.23 2.90
N ARG A 53 -5.66 -0.12 2.32
CA ARG A 53 -5.87 -1.40 1.64
C ARG A 53 -5.98 -1.16 0.15
N ALA A 54 -5.20 -1.90 -0.62
CA ALA A 54 -5.31 -1.91 -2.06
C ALA A 54 -6.46 -2.80 -2.50
N ARG A 55 -7.26 -2.31 -3.44
CA ARG A 55 -8.25 -3.11 -4.17
C ARG A 55 -8.26 -2.68 -5.62
N PHE A 56 -8.88 -3.46 -6.48
CA PHE A 56 -8.92 -3.17 -7.91
C PHE A 56 -10.37 -3.02 -8.36
N GLU A 57 -10.64 -1.93 -9.08
CA GLU A 57 -11.90 -1.68 -9.76
C GLU A 57 -11.63 -1.61 -11.25
N ASN A 58 -12.19 -2.57 -12.01
CA ASN A 58 -12.02 -2.65 -13.47
C ASN A 58 -10.54 -2.61 -13.91
N GLY A 59 -9.68 -3.28 -13.15
CA GLY A 59 -8.24 -3.35 -13.41
C GLY A 59 -7.43 -2.18 -12.84
N VAL A 60 -8.07 -1.14 -12.34
CA VAL A 60 -7.42 0.06 -11.79
C VAL A 60 -7.29 -0.07 -10.27
N LEU A 61 -6.10 0.25 -9.77
CA LEU A 61 -5.80 0.24 -8.34
C LEU A 61 -6.51 1.39 -7.62
N VAL A 62 -7.22 1.05 -6.56
CA VAL A 62 -7.94 1.99 -5.69
C VAL A 62 -7.48 1.76 -4.25
N TYR A 63 -7.36 2.84 -3.48
CA TYR A 63 -6.93 2.80 -2.09
C TYR A 63 -8.08 3.11 -1.16
N ASP A 64 -8.22 2.29 -0.12
CA ASP A 64 -9.13 2.56 0.99
C ASP A 64 -8.29 2.85 2.23
N ASP A 65 -8.20 4.11 2.63
CA ASP A 65 -7.45 4.54 3.81
C ASP A 65 -8.23 4.17 5.07
N PHE A 66 -7.59 3.46 6.00
CA PHE A 66 -8.25 3.05 7.23
C PHE A 66 -7.51 3.46 8.50
N ALA A 67 -6.28 3.89 8.39
CA ALA A 67 -5.51 4.42 9.51
C ALA A 67 -4.70 5.63 9.05
N ALA A 68 -4.68 6.69 9.83
CA ALA A 68 -3.94 7.89 9.49
C ALA A 68 -3.46 8.66 10.70
N MET A 69 -2.28 9.27 10.56
CA MET A 69 -1.77 10.30 11.45
C MET A 69 -1.73 11.61 10.67
N SER A 70 -2.29 12.66 11.25
CA SER A 70 -2.29 14.00 10.67
C SER A 70 -1.98 15.06 11.72
N GLU A 71 -1.65 16.28 11.28
CA GLU A 71 -1.44 17.40 12.18
C GLU A 71 -2.77 18.09 12.47
N GLY A 72 -3.10 18.20 13.74
CA GLY A 72 -4.29 18.94 14.18
C GLY A 72 -4.09 20.46 14.12
N SER A 73 -5.18 21.20 14.31
CA SER A 73 -5.17 22.66 14.29
C SER A 73 -4.28 23.29 15.37
N ASP A 74 -3.99 22.54 16.44
CA ASP A 74 -3.12 22.94 17.55
C ASP A 74 -1.64 22.56 17.35
N GLY A 75 -1.30 21.96 16.20
CA GLY A 75 0.06 21.49 15.91
C GLY A 75 0.41 20.14 16.50
N ASN A 76 -0.52 19.48 17.20
CA ASN A 76 -0.31 18.15 17.75
C ASN A 76 -0.80 17.07 16.77
N ALA A 77 -0.22 15.87 16.86
CA ALA A 77 -0.63 14.75 16.03
C ALA A 77 -2.04 14.28 16.39
N VAL A 78 -2.84 13.98 15.36
CA VAL A 78 -4.16 13.38 15.48
C VAL A 78 -4.12 12.01 14.82
N TYR A 79 -4.64 11.00 15.51
CA TYR A 79 -4.64 9.62 15.04
C TYR A 79 -6.07 9.13 14.82
N THR A 80 -6.29 8.48 13.70
CA THR A 80 -7.59 7.87 13.37
C THR A 80 -7.41 6.42 12.94
N LEU A 81 -8.40 5.59 13.26
CA LEU A 81 -8.48 4.20 12.84
C LEU A 81 -9.94 3.90 12.52
N ASN A 82 -10.21 3.47 11.27
CA ASN A 82 -11.56 3.19 10.77
C ASN A 82 -12.52 4.37 10.98
N GLY A 83 -12.01 5.61 10.83
CA GLY A 83 -12.81 6.83 10.97
C GLY A 83 -12.98 7.29 12.42
N GLU A 84 -12.48 6.57 13.40
CA GLU A 84 -12.58 6.94 14.82
C GLU A 84 -11.25 7.51 15.32
N SER A 85 -11.32 8.53 16.19
CA SER A 85 -10.14 9.08 16.85
C SER A 85 -9.61 8.09 17.89
N ILE A 86 -8.29 7.86 17.87
CA ILE A 86 -7.59 7.01 18.82
C ILE A 86 -6.40 7.76 19.41
N ASP A 87 -5.82 7.24 20.48
CA ASP A 87 -4.60 7.84 21.05
C ASP A 87 -3.33 7.28 20.38
N GLU A 88 -2.20 7.89 20.70
CA GLU A 88 -0.89 7.48 20.19
C GLU A 88 -0.56 6.02 20.53
N ALA A 89 -0.87 5.58 21.73
CA ALA A 89 -0.59 4.21 22.16
C ALA A 89 -1.37 3.19 21.33
N ALA A 90 -2.65 3.46 21.08
CA ALA A 90 -3.49 2.61 20.23
C ALA A 90 -3.01 2.60 18.78
N PHE A 91 -2.56 3.74 18.26
CA PHE A 91 -2.02 3.83 16.90
C PHE A 91 -0.69 3.06 16.79
N SER A 92 0.20 3.18 17.77
CA SER A 92 1.46 2.42 17.81
C SER A 92 1.21 0.92 17.88
N ALA A 93 0.24 0.48 18.67
CA ALA A 93 -0.14 -0.93 18.75
C ALA A 93 -0.67 -1.44 17.40
N PHE A 94 -1.46 -0.63 16.71
CA PHE A 94 -1.94 -0.94 15.36
C PHE A 94 -0.76 -1.10 14.39
N LEU A 95 0.21 -0.19 14.40
CA LEU A 95 1.39 -0.27 13.52
C LEU A 95 2.23 -1.53 13.82
N ASP A 96 2.35 -1.93 15.08
CA ASP A 96 3.04 -3.16 15.45
C ASP A 96 2.32 -4.39 14.89
N GLU A 97 1.00 -4.44 14.97
CA GLU A 97 0.20 -5.51 14.38
C GLU A 97 0.34 -5.53 12.87
N GLN A 98 0.34 -4.37 12.24
CA GLN A 98 0.52 -4.24 10.79
C GLN A 98 1.91 -4.74 10.38
N ALA A 99 2.95 -4.39 11.10
CA ALA A 99 4.32 -4.81 10.83
C ALA A 99 4.51 -6.33 10.98
N ALA A 100 3.74 -6.97 11.86
CA ALA A 100 3.82 -8.41 12.13
C ALA A 100 3.14 -9.27 11.05
N LYS A 101 2.38 -8.69 10.14
CA LYS A 101 1.72 -9.43 9.05
C LYS A 101 2.74 -9.97 8.04
N ASP A 102 2.37 -11.02 7.34
CA ASP A 102 3.20 -11.59 6.27
C ASP A 102 3.40 -10.57 5.14
N ASP A 103 4.64 -10.44 4.70
CA ASP A 103 4.99 -9.52 3.62
C ASP A 103 4.48 -10.02 2.26
N LEU A 104 4.19 -9.05 1.37
CA LEU A 104 3.89 -9.35 -0.03
C LEU A 104 5.11 -9.99 -0.68
N ALA A 105 4.88 -11.08 -1.41
CA ALA A 105 5.93 -11.72 -2.19
C ALA A 105 6.21 -10.90 -3.46
N TRP A 106 7.45 -10.45 -3.62
CA TRP A 106 7.90 -9.74 -4.81
C TRP A 106 8.36 -10.73 -5.89
N THR A 107 8.07 -10.37 -7.14
CA THR A 107 8.53 -11.12 -8.30
C THR A 107 9.56 -10.31 -9.06
N GLU A 108 10.72 -10.91 -9.35
CA GLU A 108 11.72 -10.28 -10.19
C GLU A 108 11.15 -10.02 -11.59
N PHE A 109 11.38 -8.82 -12.12
CA PHE A 109 10.88 -8.46 -13.44
C PHE A 109 11.56 -9.29 -14.53
N SER A 110 10.76 -10.07 -15.26
CA SER A 110 11.20 -10.84 -16.41
C SER A 110 10.02 -11.09 -17.35
N VAL A 111 10.34 -11.38 -18.61
CA VAL A 111 9.31 -11.74 -19.59
C VAL A 111 8.55 -12.99 -19.14
N ASP A 112 9.28 -13.99 -18.65
CA ASP A 112 8.69 -15.25 -18.18
C ASP A 112 7.75 -15.04 -17.00
N ALA A 113 8.11 -14.17 -16.05
CA ALA A 113 7.26 -13.87 -14.89
C ALA A 113 5.97 -13.15 -15.33
N VAL A 114 6.08 -12.21 -16.26
CA VAL A 114 4.91 -11.50 -16.80
C VAL A 114 4.01 -12.47 -17.57
N ASP A 115 4.56 -13.29 -18.44
CA ASP A 115 3.82 -14.28 -19.22
C ASP A 115 3.10 -15.28 -18.30
N ALA A 116 3.78 -15.76 -17.25
CA ALA A 116 3.18 -16.68 -16.27
C ALA A 116 2.01 -16.03 -15.52
N ALA A 117 2.13 -14.77 -15.13
CA ALA A 117 1.07 -14.02 -14.45
C ALA A 117 -0.14 -13.78 -15.36
N LEU A 118 0.08 -13.52 -16.65
CA LEU A 118 -0.98 -13.26 -17.62
C LEU A 118 -1.67 -14.52 -18.12
N ALA A 119 -1.00 -15.67 -18.05
CA ALA A 119 -1.55 -16.97 -18.48
C ALA A 119 -2.53 -17.56 -17.45
N GLY A 120 -2.46 -17.11 -16.22
CA GLY A 120 -3.30 -17.55 -15.12
C GLY A 120 -4.41 -16.57 -14.81
#